data_86cf3de50ec3ef604eb126ed86715af1
#
_entry.id   86cf3de50ec3ef604eb126ed86715af1
#
_cell.length_a   1.000
_cell.length_b   1.000
_cell.length_c   1.000
_cell.angle_alpha   90.00
_cell.angle_beta   90.00
_cell.angle_gamma   90.00
#
_symmetry.space_group_name_H-M   'P 1'
#
loop_
_entity.id
_entity.type
_entity.pdbx_description
1 polymer ?
#
loop_
_entity_poly.entity_id
_entity_poly.type
_entity_poly.pdbx_seq_one_letter_code
_entity_poly.pdbx_strand_id
1 'polypeptide(L)'
;IVIYSENGIQHTATLGIGAASITNDIAVMLQVGIDEAEKIKRTYASAKASMSSPDLEFNLPAQNGNLKRKISEHKLSQYVEARMIEILQLVMQEISRSNTSEQLTFGMILTGGGSQLKNLSSLAQEITNMRVRIGVPENISGSVEIASEPSFASAIGLTKWKFDDDELIINNGEMSISNALNKVKTLFKELF
;
A
#
# COMPACT_ATOMS: atom_id res chain seq x y z
N ILE A 1 -0.45 3.94 -8.69
CA ILE A 1 -1.72 4.63 -8.98
C ILE A 1 -2.30 3.99 -10.22
N VAL A 2 -3.59 3.71 -10.20
CA VAL A 2 -4.35 3.27 -11.39
C VAL A 2 -5.65 4.08 -11.43
N ILE A 3 -5.94 4.68 -12.57
CA ILE A 3 -7.16 5.44 -12.79
C ILE A 3 -8.03 4.68 -13.78
N TYR A 4 -9.27 4.42 -13.37
CA TYR A 4 -10.28 3.71 -14.15
C TYR A 4 -11.41 4.66 -14.55
N SER A 5 -11.95 4.44 -15.74
CA SER A 5 -13.23 4.97 -16.18
C SER A 5 -14.11 3.84 -16.71
N GLU A 6 -15.28 4.18 -17.24
CA GLU A 6 -16.18 3.22 -17.93
C GLU A 6 -15.46 2.49 -19.08
N ASN A 7 -14.48 3.12 -19.70
CA ASN A 7 -13.71 2.58 -20.83
C ASN A 7 -12.46 1.77 -20.39
N GLY A 8 -12.33 1.44 -19.12
CA GLY A 8 -11.18 0.70 -18.57
C GLY A 8 -10.11 1.59 -17.95
N ILE A 9 -8.85 1.11 -17.97
CA ILE A 9 -7.71 1.82 -17.39
C ILE A 9 -7.36 3.03 -18.26
N GLN A 10 -7.38 4.21 -17.67
CA GLN A 10 -7.05 5.48 -18.33
C GLN A 10 -5.62 5.93 -18.05
N HIS A 11 -5.11 5.66 -16.86
CA HIS A 11 -3.77 6.07 -16.48
C HIS A 11 -3.19 5.14 -15.42
N THR A 12 -1.90 4.92 -15.50
CA THR A 12 -1.13 4.20 -14.49
C THR A 12 0.15 4.94 -14.17
N ALA A 13 0.50 5.01 -12.90
CA ALA A 13 1.76 5.62 -12.46
C ALA A 13 2.32 4.92 -11.24
N THR A 14 3.63 4.99 -11.07
CA THR A 14 4.33 4.49 -9.89
C THR A 14 5.06 5.64 -9.22
N LEU A 15 4.79 5.85 -7.94
CA LEU A 15 5.54 6.78 -7.10
C LEU A 15 6.57 6.00 -6.29
N GLY A 16 7.80 6.49 -6.24
CA GLY A 16 8.90 5.88 -5.46
C GLY A 16 8.79 6.12 -3.94
N ILE A 17 7.60 6.32 -3.43
CA ILE A 17 7.32 6.64 -2.03
C ILE A 17 6.09 5.85 -1.54
N GLY A 18 6.10 5.46 -0.27
CA GLY A 18 5.00 4.71 0.32
C GLY A 18 5.16 4.52 1.83
N ALA A 19 4.43 3.57 2.41
CA ALA A 19 4.43 3.34 3.85
C ALA A 19 5.82 2.96 4.43
N ALA A 20 6.73 2.43 3.61
CA ALA A 20 8.11 2.18 4.02
C ALA A 20 8.88 3.48 4.33
N SER A 21 8.55 4.58 3.65
CA SER A 21 9.15 5.90 3.95
C SER A 21 8.77 6.37 5.34
N ILE A 22 7.53 6.12 5.79
CA ILE A 22 7.08 6.42 7.15
C ILE A 22 7.88 5.61 8.17
N THR A 23 8.13 4.33 7.89
CA THR A 23 8.95 3.46 8.76
C THR A 23 10.37 4.01 8.90
N ASN A 24 10.97 4.42 7.78
CA ASN A 24 12.29 5.04 7.77
C ASN A 24 12.33 6.35 8.57
N ASP A 25 11.34 7.21 8.40
CA ASP A 25 11.23 8.47 9.16
C ASP A 25 11.14 8.20 10.67
N ILE A 26 10.31 7.23 11.07
CA ILE A 26 10.20 6.81 12.47
C ILE A 26 11.52 6.26 13.00
N ALA A 27 12.21 5.42 12.20
CA ALA A 27 13.49 4.85 12.59
C ALA A 27 14.55 5.93 12.86
N VAL A 28 14.66 6.90 11.95
CA VAL A 28 15.59 8.02 12.07
C VAL A 28 15.23 8.93 13.25
N MET A 29 13.96 9.32 13.32
CA MET A 29 13.49 10.27 14.32
C MET A 29 13.54 9.71 15.74
N LEU A 30 13.17 8.46 15.93
CA LEU A 30 13.19 7.80 17.24
C LEU A 30 14.54 7.14 17.51
N GLN A 31 15.45 7.11 16.53
CA GLN A 31 16.75 6.43 16.61
C GLN A 31 16.56 4.96 17.03
N VAL A 32 15.71 4.23 16.36
CA VAL A 32 15.44 2.80 16.58
C VAL A 32 15.73 2.01 15.31
N GLY A 33 15.87 0.70 15.43
CA GLY A 33 16.02 -0.16 14.28
C GLY A 33 14.74 -0.17 13.41
N ILE A 34 14.90 -0.51 12.13
CA ILE A 34 13.80 -0.52 11.14
C ILE A 34 12.65 -1.42 11.57
N ASP A 35 12.94 -2.62 12.07
CA ASP A 35 11.93 -3.57 12.52
C ASP A 35 11.12 -3.04 13.71
N GLU A 36 11.80 -2.32 14.61
CA GLU A 36 11.15 -1.69 15.75
C GLU A 36 10.30 -0.49 15.33
N ALA A 37 10.80 0.32 14.39
CA ALA A 37 10.05 1.41 13.80
C ALA A 37 8.77 0.91 13.10
N GLU A 38 8.83 -0.22 12.40
CA GLU A 38 7.66 -0.85 11.77
C GLU A 38 6.63 -1.30 12.81
N LYS A 39 7.07 -1.92 13.91
CA LYS A 39 6.19 -2.29 15.02
C LYS A 39 5.52 -1.06 15.65
N ILE A 40 6.31 -0.01 15.92
CA ILE A 40 5.82 1.26 16.47
C ILE A 40 4.78 1.88 15.54
N LYS A 41 5.07 1.93 14.24
CA LYS A 41 4.13 2.43 13.23
C LYS A 41 2.81 1.68 13.27
N ARG A 42 2.87 0.36 13.21
CA ARG A 42 1.65 -0.48 13.16
C ARG A 42 0.82 -0.41 14.43
N THR A 43 1.47 -0.23 15.59
CA THR A 43 0.79 -0.25 16.89
C THR A 43 0.22 1.11 17.28
N TYR A 44 1.02 2.16 17.12
CA TYR A 44 0.74 3.47 17.71
C TYR A 44 0.48 4.58 16.70
N ALA A 45 0.93 4.45 15.43
CA ALA A 45 0.82 5.56 14.51
C ALA A 45 -0.61 5.77 14.02
N SER A 46 -0.99 7.06 13.90
CA SER A 46 -2.17 7.52 13.21
C SER A 46 -1.77 8.44 12.06
N ALA A 47 -2.44 8.32 10.91
CA ALA A 47 -2.25 9.24 9.80
C ALA A 47 -2.75 10.65 10.11
N LYS A 48 -3.63 10.82 11.10
CA LYS A 48 -4.20 12.10 11.50
C LYS A 48 -3.94 12.33 12.99
N ALA A 49 -3.05 13.27 13.31
CA ALA A 49 -2.60 13.52 14.67
C ALA A 49 -3.73 14.02 15.57
N SER A 50 -4.64 14.83 15.04
CA SER A 50 -5.80 15.31 15.78
C SER A 50 -6.77 14.22 16.24
N MET A 51 -6.66 13.01 15.67
CA MET A 51 -7.46 11.84 16.02
C MET A 51 -6.67 10.81 16.85
N SER A 52 -5.43 11.11 17.21
CA SER A 52 -4.61 10.29 18.09
C SER A 52 -4.77 10.70 19.55
N SER A 53 -4.41 9.81 20.47
CA SER A 53 -4.50 10.09 21.90
C SER A 53 -3.33 10.97 22.37
N PRO A 54 -3.58 12.15 22.97
CA PRO A 54 -2.51 12.99 23.49
C PRO A 54 -1.84 12.39 24.74
N ASP A 55 -2.59 11.61 25.52
CA ASP A 55 -2.17 11.11 26.83
C ASP A 55 -1.55 9.70 26.76
N LEU A 56 -1.68 9.02 25.62
CA LEU A 56 -1.10 7.71 25.45
C LEU A 56 0.39 7.82 25.15
N GLU A 57 1.21 7.48 26.15
CA GLU A 57 2.66 7.36 26.01
C GLU A 57 3.09 5.90 25.92
N PHE A 58 4.12 5.63 25.13
CA PHE A 58 4.77 4.34 25.08
C PHE A 58 6.30 4.46 25.24
N ASN A 59 6.90 3.36 25.74
CA ASN A 59 8.33 3.31 25.97
C ASN A 59 9.06 2.94 24.67
N LEU A 60 10.13 3.65 24.37
CA LEU A 60 11.06 3.27 23.32
C LEU A 60 12.12 2.30 23.89
N PRO A 61 12.66 1.40 23.05
CA PRO A 61 13.76 0.54 23.45
C PRO A 61 14.94 1.34 24.01
N ALA A 62 15.53 0.82 25.07
CA ALA A 62 16.73 1.41 25.63
C ALA A 62 17.89 1.25 24.63
N GLN A 63 18.57 2.35 24.32
CA GLN A 63 19.81 2.33 23.55
C GLN A 63 20.99 2.47 24.49
N ASN A 64 21.96 1.56 24.39
CA ASN A 64 23.29 1.66 25.05
C ASN A 64 23.25 2.04 26.54
N GLY A 65 22.33 1.44 27.31
CA GLY A 65 22.24 1.69 28.76
C GLY A 65 21.59 3.02 29.16
N ASN A 66 21.05 3.78 28.22
CA ASN A 66 20.34 5.03 28.47
C ASN A 66 18.93 4.84 29.02
N LEU A 67 18.46 5.87 29.73
CA LEU A 67 17.12 5.95 30.32
C LEU A 67 16.01 5.59 29.29
N LYS A 68 14.99 4.91 29.75
CA LYS A 68 13.79 4.62 28.95
C LYS A 68 13.22 5.95 28.44
N ARG A 69 13.27 6.14 27.12
CA ARG A 69 12.65 7.29 26.47
C ARG A 69 11.18 6.99 26.26
N LYS A 70 10.35 8.00 26.41
CA LYS A 70 8.92 7.93 26.12
C LYS A 70 8.55 8.87 25.00
N ILE A 71 7.54 8.51 24.24
CA ILE A 71 6.93 9.37 23.25
C ILE A 71 5.42 9.18 23.32
N SER A 72 4.66 10.24 23.09
CA SER A 72 3.21 10.13 22.98
C SER A 72 2.78 9.70 21.58
N GLU A 73 1.64 9.00 21.50
CA GLU A 73 0.99 8.63 20.24
C GLU A 73 0.76 9.88 19.38
N HIS A 74 0.32 10.97 19.98
CA HIS A 74 0.09 12.23 19.28
C HIS A 74 1.37 12.78 18.63
N LYS A 75 2.48 12.82 19.38
CA LYS A 75 3.76 13.28 18.84
C LYS A 75 4.25 12.43 17.68
N LEU A 76 4.16 11.10 17.80
CA LEU A 76 4.46 10.19 16.71
C LEU A 76 3.57 10.48 15.49
N SER A 77 2.26 10.63 15.72
CA SER A 77 1.27 10.83 14.66
C SER A 77 1.48 12.16 13.91
N GLN A 78 1.99 13.22 14.54
CA GLN A 78 2.35 14.47 13.85
C GLN A 78 3.39 14.25 12.73
N TYR A 79 4.38 13.40 12.96
CA TYR A 79 5.38 13.10 11.95
C TYR A 79 4.83 12.20 10.84
N VAL A 80 4.02 11.22 11.24
CA VAL A 80 3.37 10.30 10.29
C VAL A 80 2.40 11.06 9.39
N GLU A 81 1.61 11.98 9.95
CA GLU A 81 0.68 12.84 9.21
C GLU A 81 1.42 13.70 8.17
N ALA A 82 2.54 14.33 8.55
CA ALA A 82 3.32 15.15 7.64
C ALA A 82 3.80 14.34 6.41
N ARG A 83 4.29 13.12 6.62
CA ARG A 83 4.70 12.23 5.52
C ARG A 83 3.50 11.75 4.70
N MET A 84 2.39 11.47 5.33
CA MET A 84 1.18 11.06 4.60
C MET A 84 0.61 12.19 3.75
N ILE A 85 0.65 13.43 4.23
CA ILE A 85 0.25 14.61 3.44
C ILE A 85 1.12 14.71 2.19
N GLU A 86 2.44 14.57 2.32
CA GLU A 86 3.35 14.60 1.18
C GLU A 86 3.00 13.51 0.14
N ILE A 87 2.78 12.27 0.60
CA ILE A 87 2.40 11.15 -0.30
C ILE A 87 1.09 11.48 -1.02
N LEU A 88 0.07 11.96 -0.30
CA LEU A 88 -1.23 12.29 -0.89
C LEU A 88 -1.13 13.46 -1.87
N GLN A 89 -0.29 14.46 -1.59
CA GLN A 89 -0.03 15.55 -2.52
C GLN A 89 0.62 15.09 -3.81
N LEU A 90 1.59 14.16 -3.73
CA LEU A 90 2.19 13.54 -4.92
C LEU A 90 1.17 12.73 -5.73
N VAL A 91 0.26 12.02 -5.04
CA VAL A 91 -0.86 11.33 -5.71
C VAL A 91 -1.75 12.32 -6.44
N MET A 92 -2.11 13.45 -5.80
CA MET A 92 -2.94 14.49 -6.44
C MET A 92 -2.25 15.17 -7.62
N GLN A 93 -0.95 15.38 -7.54
CA GLN A 93 -0.17 15.90 -8.67
C GLN A 93 -0.22 14.94 -9.86
N GLU A 94 -0.11 13.63 -9.60
CA GLU A 94 -0.16 12.62 -10.66
C GLU A 94 -1.56 12.50 -11.27
N ILE A 95 -2.62 12.58 -10.46
CA ILE A 95 -4.00 12.65 -10.95
C ILE A 95 -4.19 13.89 -11.85
N SER A 96 -3.65 15.04 -11.45
CA SER A 96 -3.74 16.26 -12.27
C SER A 96 -3.01 16.11 -13.61
N ARG A 97 -1.87 15.43 -13.62
CA ARG A 97 -1.10 15.15 -14.86
C ARG A 97 -1.84 14.23 -15.83
N SER A 98 -2.67 13.35 -15.32
CA SER A 98 -3.43 12.40 -16.14
C SER A 98 -4.57 13.05 -16.93
N ASN A 99 -4.92 14.32 -16.66
CA ASN A 99 -6.05 15.06 -17.23
C ASN A 99 -7.41 14.35 -17.02
N THR A 100 -7.52 13.49 -16.02
CA THR A 100 -8.74 12.71 -15.72
C THR A 100 -9.44 13.17 -14.45
N SER A 101 -8.95 14.20 -13.78
CA SER A 101 -9.44 14.67 -12.47
C SER A 101 -10.95 14.96 -12.42
N GLU A 102 -11.52 15.51 -13.51
CA GLU A 102 -12.96 15.82 -13.61
C GLU A 102 -13.83 14.56 -13.70
N GLN A 103 -13.26 13.42 -14.05
CA GLN A 103 -13.97 12.15 -14.23
C GLN A 103 -14.00 11.27 -12.99
N LEU A 104 -13.32 11.66 -11.90
CA LEU A 104 -13.16 10.87 -10.68
C LEU A 104 -14.35 11.02 -9.71
N THR A 105 -15.58 10.84 -10.20
CA THR A 105 -16.80 11.00 -9.41
C THR A 105 -16.98 9.94 -8.31
N PHE A 106 -16.40 8.75 -8.51
CA PHE A 106 -16.52 7.64 -7.55
C PHE A 106 -15.50 7.71 -6.40
N GLY A 107 -14.57 8.67 -6.45
CA GLY A 107 -13.58 8.89 -5.41
C GLY A 107 -12.35 8.00 -5.52
N MET A 108 -11.70 7.77 -4.38
CA MET A 108 -10.40 7.09 -4.27
C MET A 108 -10.52 5.82 -3.46
N ILE A 109 -9.84 4.78 -3.91
CA ILE A 109 -9.69 3.50 -3.19
C ILE A 109 -8.24 3.37 -2.78
N LEU A 110 -7.99 3.24 -1.48
CA LEU A 110 -6.68 2.94 -0.92
C LEU A 110 -6.59 1.46 -0.60
N THR A 111 -5.53 0.80 -1.02
CA THR A 111 -5.30 -0.62 -0.73
C THR A 111 -3.82 -0.90 -0.46
N GLY A 112 -3.49 -2.14 -0.11
CA GLY A 112 -2.15 -2.50 0.32
C GLY A 112 -1.92 -2.29 1.81
N GLY A 113 -0.79 -2.75 2.35
CA GLY A 113 -0.50 -2.70 3.79
C GLY A 113 -0.52 -1.28 4.38
N GLY A 114 -0.08 -0.28 3.60
CA GLY A 114 -0.09 1.13 4.03
C GLY A 114 -1.49 1.70 4.26
N SER A 115 -2.50 1.17 3.59
CA SER A 115 -3.88 1.63 3.75
C SER A 115 -4.50 1.29 5.11
N GLN A 116 -3.87 0.39 5.87
CA GLN A 116 -4.30 -0.01 7.22
C GLN A 116 -3.86 0.97 8.32
N LEU A 117 -3.13 2.03 7.96
CA LEU A 117 -2.75 3.07 8.92
C LEU A 117 -4.00 3.73 9.50
N LYS A 118 -4.06 3.83 10.84
CA LYS A 118 -5.22 4.42 11.54
C LYS A 118 -5.55 5.80 10.99
N ASN A 119 -6.83 6.07 10.80
CA ASN A 119 -7.37 7.38 10.36
C ASN A 119 -6.88 7.86 8.97
N LEU A 120 -6.26 6.99 8.16
CA LEU A 120 -5.78 7.36 6.83
C LEU A 120 -6.92 7.80 5.90
N SER A 121 -8.06 7.10 5.90
CA SER A 121 -9.21 7.49 5.07
C SER A 121 -9.69 8.90 5.40
N SER A 122 -9.71 9.29 6.68
CA SER A 122 -10.12 10.62 7.12
C SER A 122 -9.13 11.70 6.64
N LEU A 123 -7.83 11.44 6.77
CA LEU A 123 -6.81 12.37 6.26
C LEU A 123 -6.89 12.49 4.74
N ALA A 124 -7.00 11.35 4.05
CA ALA A 124 -7.06 11.33 2.59
C ALA A 124 -8.29 12.07 2.05
N GLN A 125 -9.46 11.93 2.69
CA GLN A 125 -10.65 12.71 2.33
C GLN A 125 -10.43 14.22 2.50
N GLU A 126 -9.78 14.63 3.57
CA GLU A 126 -9.48 16.04 3.83
C GLU A 126 -8.52 16.63 2.79
N ILE A 127 -7.44 15.92 2.47
CA ILE A 127 -6.41 16.42 1.55
C ILE A 127 -6.88 16.38 0.10
N THR A 128 -7.63 15.34 -0.30
CA THR A 128 -8.01 15.15 -1.70
C THR A 128 -9.37 15.73 -2.05
N ASN A 129 -10.17 16.06 -1.05
CA ASN A 129 -11.58 16.44 -1.20
C ASN A 129 -12.42 15.40 -1.97
N MET A 130 -12.00 14.14 -1.94
CA MET A 130 -12.68 13.02 -2.59
C MET A 130 -13.26 12.08 -1.53
N ARG A 131 -14.26 11.28 -1.92
CA ARG A 131 -14.66 10.12 -1.12
C ARG A 131 -13.53 9.10 -1.12
N VAL A 132 -13.13 8.62 0.06
CA VAL A 132 -12.05 7.64 0.20
C VAL A 132 -12.57 6.41 0.93
N ARG A 133 -12.26 5.23 0.39
CA ARG A 133 -12.50 3.96 1.07
C ARG A 133 -11.26 3.06 1.03
N ILE A 134 -11.18 2.16 1.99
CA ILE A 134 -10.16 1.11 1.96
C ILE A 134 -10.69 -0.02 1.07
N GLY A 135 -9.89 -0.41 0.09
CA GLY A 135 -10.16 -1.55 -0.78
C GLY A 135 -9.59 -2.82 -0.18
N VAL A 136 -10.43 -3.83 -0.14
CA VAL A 136 -10.06 -5.20 0.25
C VAL A 136 -10.30 -6.14 -0.92
N PRO A 137 -9.57 -7.25 -1.03
CA PRO A 137 -9.87 -8.26 -2.03
C PRO A 137 -11.26 -8.86 -1.81
N GLU A 138 -12.02 -9.05 -2.88
CA GLU A 138 -13.37 -9.59 -2.85
C GLU A 138 -13.48 -10.85 -3.74
N ASN A 139 -14.53 -11.65 -3.53
CA ASN A 139 -14.82 -12.84 -4.33
C ASN A 139 -13.68 -13.87 -4.31
N ILE A 140 -13.21 -14.22 -3.11
CA ILE A 140 -12.12 -15.16 -2.90
C ILE A 140 -12.69 -16.43 -2.28
N SER A 141 -12.25 -17.57 -2.81
CA SER A 141 -12.53 -18.89 -2.20
C SER A 141 -11.34 -19.31 -1.35
N GLY A 142 -11.58 -19.89 -0.17
CA GLY A 142 -10.52 -20.38 0.71
C GLY A 142 -10.50 -19.69 2.08
N SER A 143 -9.33 -19.47 2.64
CA SER A 143 -9.17 -18.84 3.96
C SER A 143 -9.47 -17.33 3.88
N VAL A 144 -10.74 -16.99 4.03
CA VAL A 144 -11.29 -15.63 3.81
C VAL A 144 -10.65 -14.60 4.76
N GLU A 145 -10.32 -14.98 5.98
CA GLU A 145 -9.79 -14.07 7.01
C GLU A 145 -8.46 -13.41 6.57
N ILE A 146 -7.53 -14.20 6.02
CA ILE A 146 -6.23 -13.70 5.56
C ILE A 146 -6.38 -13.00 4.20
N ALA A 147 -7.19 -13.59 3.33
CA ALA A 147 -7.34 -13.11 1.96
C ALA A 147 -8.08 -11.76 1.86
N SER A 148 -8.88 -11.39 2.87
CA SER A 148 -9.63 -10.13 2.90
C SER A 148 -8.82 -8.92 3.38
N GLU A 149 -7.56 -9.08 3.74
CA GLU A 149 -6.74 -7.96 4.16
C GLU A 149 -6.24 -7.14 2.96
N PRO A 150 -6.23 -5.80 3.05
CA PRO A 150 -5.71 -4.93 2.00
C PRO A 150 -4.27 -5.25 1.58
N SER A 151 -3.44 -5.74 2.51
CA SER A 151 -2.04 -6.11 2.30
C SER A 151 -1.84 -7.19 1.24
N PHE A 152 -2.82 -8.06 1.04
CA PHE A 152 -2.77 -9.14 0.07
C PHE A 152 -3.39 -8.80 -1.30
N ALA A 153 -3.90 -7.57 -1.49
CA ALA A 153 -4.62 -7.19 -2.69
C ALA A 153 -3.85 -7.48 -3.99
N SER A 154 -2.56 -7.16 -4.04
CA SER A 154 -1.72 -7.41 -5.22
C SER A 154 -1.49 -8.91 -5.46
N ALA A 155 -1.17 -9.67 -4.40
CA ALA A 155 -0.94 -11.11 -4.52
C ALA A 155 -2.20 -11.84 -5.01
N ILE A 156 -3.35 -11.49 -4.44
CA ILE A 156 -4.63 -12.07 -4.84
C ILE A 156 -5.01 -11.66 -6.27
N GLY A 157 -4.77 -10.40 -6.64
CA GLY A 157 -4.98 -9.96 -8.01
C GLY A 157 -4.19 -10.77 -9.02
N LEU A 158 -2.92 -11.09 -8.71
CA LEU A 158 -2.08 -11.95 -9.54
C LEU A 158 -2.61 -13.39 -9.65
N THR A 159 -3.16 -13.96 -8.59
CA THR A 159 -3.75 -15.31 -8.65
C THR A 159 -5.06 -15.36 -9.45
N LYS A 160 -5.76 -14.23 -9.55
CA LYS A 160 -6.97 -14.11 -10.37
C LYS A 160 -6.68 -13.83 -11.85
N TRP A 161 -5.44 -13.53 -12.19
CA TRP A 161 -5.04 -13.34 -13.57
C TRP A 161 -5.22 -14.69 -14.29
N LYS A 162 -6.22 -14.76 -15.12
CA LYS A 162 -6.34 -15.80 -16.13
C LYS A 162 -5.51 -15.33 -17.31
N PHE A 163 -4.50 -16.10 -17.68
CA PHE A 163 -3.98 -16.02 -19.02
C PHE A 163 -5.16 -16.45 -19.91
N ASP A 164 -5.69 -15.56 -20.72
CA ASP A 164 -6.64 -15.96 -21.73
C ASP A 164 -5.92 -16.96 -22.65
N ASP A 165 -6.29 -18.23 -22.54
CA ASP A 165 -5.75 -19.28 -23.39
C ASP A 165 -5.95 -18.99 -24.89
N ASP A 166 -6.85 -18.07 -25.23
CA ASP A 166 -7.16 -17.64 -26.58
C ASP A 166 -6.05 -16.79 -27.23
N GLU A 167 -5.20 -16.09 -26.47
CA GLU A 167 -4.02 -15.39 -27.05
C GLU A 167 -2.81 -16.29 -27.26
N LEU A 168 -2.78 -17.50 -26.69
CA LEU A 168 -1.74 -18.50 -26.94
C LEU A 168 -2.04 -19.40 -28.15
N ILE A 169 -3.18 -19.26 -28.79
CA ILE A 169 -3.50 -19.88 -30.09
C ILE A 169 -3.05 -18.94 -31.22
N ILE A 170 -1.81 -18.55 -31.21
CA ILE A 170 -1.19 -18.02 -32.42
C ILE A 170 -0.47 -19.16 -33.11
N ASN A 171 -1.13 -19.66 -34.14
CA ASN A 171 -0.59 -20.45 -35.25
C ASN A 171 0.04 -21.83 -34.95
N ASN A 172 -0.75 -22.82 -35.30
CA ASN A 172 -0.32 -24.09 -35.85
C ASN A 172 0.57 -25.00 -34.98
N GLY A 173 -0.09 -25.98 -34.41
CA GLY A 173 0.52 -27.23 -34.03
C GLY A 173 0.79 -27.33 -32.53
N GLU A 174 -0.07 -28.10 -31.90
CA GLU A 174 0.15 -28.87 -30.67
C GLU A 174 1.24 -28.34 -29.70
N MET A 175 0.93 -27.29 -28.97
CA MET A 175 1.72 -26.99 -27.77
C MET A 175 1.01 -27.59 -26.57
N SER A 176 1.36 -28.79 -26.24
CA SER A 176 0.97 -29.50 -25.02
C SER A 176 1.41 -28.66 -23.80
N ILE A 177 0.59 -28.64 -22.76
CA ILE A 177 0.89 -28.03 -21.44
C ILE A 177 2.28 -28.43 -20.93
N SER A 178 2.77 -29.61 -21.28
CA SER A 178 4.13 -30.08 -20.98
C SER A 178 5.23 -29.21 -21.60
N ASN A 179 5.02 -28.62 -22.77
CA ASN A 179 6.00 -27.75 -23.43
C ASN A 179 6.07 -26.36 -22.85
N ALA A 180 4.94 -25.82 -22.33
CA ALA A 180 4.90 -24.55 -21.61
C ALA A 180 5.60 -24.67 -20.24
N LEU A 181 5.37 -25.76 -19.52
CA LEU A 181 6.05 -26.06 -18.25
C LEU A 181 7.56 -26.27 -18.43
N ASN A 182 7.99 -26.86 -19.53
CA ASN A 182 9.42 -27.04 -19.83
C ASN A 182 10.09 -25.69 -20.18
N LYS A 183 9.41 -24.80 -20.89
CA LYS A 183 9.92 -23.45 -21.18
C LYS A 183 10.08 -22.59 -19.92
N VAL A 184 9.14 -22.67 -19.00
CA VAL A 184 9.25 -22.00 -17.69
C VAL A 184 10.39 -22.58 -16.87
N LYS A 185 10.57 -23.90 -16.85
CA LYS A 185 11.72 -24.55 -16.18
C LYS A 185 13.07 -24.16 -16.77
N THR A 186 13.15 -23.96 -18.08
CA THR A 186 14.40 -23.55 -18.75
C THR A 186 14.74 -22.09 -18.41
N LEU A 187 13.75 -21.21 -18.42
CA LEU A 187 13.91 -19.79 -18.01
C LEU A 187 14.35 -19.65 -16.53
N PHE A 188 13.83 -20.49 -15.65
CA PHE A 188 14.29 -20.51 -14.24
C PHE A 188 15.71 -21.06 -14.08
N LYS A 189 16.18 -21.95 -14.96
CA LYS A 189 17.55 -22.48 -14.93
C LYS A 189 18.59 -21.53 -15.51
N GLU A 190 18.18 -20.59 -16.33
CA GLU A 190 19.07 -19.57 -16.91
C GLU A 190 19.18 -18.31 -16.03
N LEU A 191 18.31 -18.16 -15.03
CA LEU A 191 18.25 -17.00 -14.12
C LEU A 191 18.90 -17.28 -12.75
N PHE A 192 19.25 -18.53 -12.44
CA PHE A 192 19.93 -18.98 -11.25
C PHE A 192 20.95 -20.10 -11.57
#